data_1dc4f82e407b14023ab99faad06153b8
#
_entry.id   1dc4f82e407b14023ab99faad06153b8
#
_cell.length_a   1.000
_cell.length_b   1.000
_cell.length_c   1.000
_cell.angle_alpha   90.00
_cell.angle_beta   90.00
_cell.angle_gamma   90.00
#
_symmetry.space_group_name_H-M   'P 1'
#
loop_
_entity.id
_entity.type
_entity.pdbx_description
1 polymer ?
#
loop_
_entity_poly.entity_id
_entity_poly.type
_entity_poly.pdbx_seq_one_letter_code
_entity_poly.pdbx_strand_id
1 'polypeptide(L)'
;MAFDNETRGKLQRFVTEIRGLLTEDFTRQLQQTYGMDPASGEVAPTASLKHLDDARLVTAHILREIMEHYLAAEAKKDKAARMAVLERIAREQAFTVLNRLAALRMSKRPD
;
A
#
# COMPACT_ATOMS: atom_id res chain seq x y z
N MET A 1 10.76 30.60 1.65
CA MET A 1 12.19 30.25 1.57
C MET A 1 12.39 29.10 0.60
N ALA A 2 13.22 29.27 -0.39
CA ALA A 2 13.50 28.21 -1.37
C ALA A 2 14.62 27.30 -0.88
N PHE A 3 14.47 26.01 -1.05
CA PHE A 3 15.55 25.06 -0.83
C PHE A 3 16.57 25.18 -1.96
N ASP A 4 17.84 25.01 -1.66
CA ASP A 4 18.83 24.88 -2.70
C ASP A 4 18.72 23.49 -3.38
N ASN A 5 19.44 23.30 -4.48
CA ASN A 5 19.35 22.06 -5.26
C ASN A 5 19.87 20.86 -4.48
N GLU A 6 20.87 21.04 -3.63
CA GLU A 6 21.41 19.96 -2.82
C GLU A 6 20.41 19.49 -1.76
N THR A 7 19.80 20.44 -1.04
CA THR A 7 18.80 20.13 -0.02
C THR A 7 17.58 19.45 -0.66
N ARG A 8 17.16 19.95 -1.82
CA ARG A 8 16.03 19.38 -2.56
C ARG A 8 16.31 17.95 -3.01
N GLY A 9 17.54 17.69 -3.48
CA GLY A 9 17.95 16.34 -3.87
C GLY A 9 17.98 15.37 -2.70
N LYS A 10 18.46 15.80 -1.54
CA LYS A 10 18.47 14.99 -0.31
C LYS A 10 17.06 14.66 0.13
N LEU A 11 16.17 15.64 0.08
CA LEU A 11 14.77 15.46 0.46
C LEU A 11 14.06 14.47 -0.46
N GLN A 12 14.30 14.58 -1.76
CA GLN A 12 13.72 13.64 -2.74
C GLN A 12 14.20 12.21 -2.51
N ARG A 13 15.48 12.01 -2.22
CA ARG A 13 16.04 10.69 -1.91
C ARG A 13 15.44 10.12 -0.64
N PHE A 14 15.31 10.94 0.38
CA PHE A 14 14.71 10.54 1.65
C PHE A 14 13.25 10.07 1.44
N VAL A 15 12.45 10.85 0.70
CA VAL A 15 11.06 10.50 0.40
C VAL A 15 10.98 9.20 -0.40
N THR A 16 11.87 9.02 -1.37
CA THR A 16 11.92 7.80 -2.19
C THR A 16 12.24 6.58 -1.34
N GLU A 17 13.21 6.69 -0.42
CA GLU A 17 13.57 5.60 0.49
C GLU A 17 12.44 5.24 1.42
N ILE A 18 11.79 6.24 2.02
CA ILE A 18 10.65 6.01 2.92
C ILE A 18 9.49 5.34 2.17
N ARG A 19 9.21 5.79 0.96
CA ARG A 19 8.17 5.18 0.13
C ARG A 19 8.48 3.71 -0.18
N GLY A 20 9.74 3.41 -0.48
CA GLY A 20 10.17 2.02 -0.72
C GLY A 20 9.98 1.15 0.49
N LEU A 21 10.40 1.62 1.67
CA LEU A 21 10.25 0.88 2.93
C LEU A 21 8.79 0.65 3.28
N LEU A 22 7.94 1.66 3.10
CA LEU A 22 6.50 1.52 3.35
C LEU A 22 5.86 0.54 2.38
N THR A 23 6.26 0.58 1.11
CA THR A 23 5.74 -0.35 0.11
C THR A 23 6.11 -1.80 0.46
N GLU A 24 7.35 -2.04 0.87
CA GLU A 24 7.79 -3.36 1.33
C GLU A 24 7.00 -3.83 2.54
N ASP A 25 6.77 -2.93 3.49
CA ASP A 25 6.02 -3.26 4.70
C ASP A 25 4.57 -3.61 4.36
N PHE A 26 3.91 -2.84 3.53
CA PHE A 26 2.54 -3.13 3.10
C PHE A 26 2.45 -4.39 2.25
N THR A 27 3.45 -4.67 1.43
CA THR A 27 3.52 -5.93 0.69
C THR A 27 3.57 -7.11 1.66
N ARG A 28 4.38 -7.00 2.70
CA ARG A 28 4.49 -8.04 3.74
C ARG A 28 3.18 -8.20 4.51
N GLN A 29 2.52 -7.11 4.84
CA GLN A 29 1.22 -7.15 5.51
C GLN A 29 0.16 -7.82 4.64
N LEU A 30 0.12 -7.50 3.35
CA LEU A 30 -0.81 -8.15 2.43
C LEU A 30 -0.58 -9.66 2.40
N GLN A 31 0.68 -10.11 2.33
CA GLN A 31 1.02 -11.52 2.29
C GLN A 31 0.69 -12.23 3.60
N GLN A 32 1.19 -11.71 4.71
CA GLN A 32 1.18 -12.40 6.00
C GLN A 32 -0.11 -12.18 6.77
N THR A 33 -0.66 -10.99 6.73
CA THR A 33 -1.85 -10.65 7.51
C THR A 33 -3.12 -10.92 6.73
N TYR A 34 -3.17 -10.51 5.47
CA TYR A 34 -4.40 -10.52 4.67
C TYR A 34 -4.47 -11.63 3.62
N GLY A 35 -3.42 -12.43 3.50
CA GLY A 35 -3.42 -13.56 2.57
C GLY A 35 -3.47 -13.17 1.10
N MET A 36 -2.96 -12.00 0.76
CA MET A 36 -2.91 -11.47 -0.61
C MET A 36 -1.46 -11.34 -1.03
N ASP A 37 -0.99 -12.22 -1.91
CA ASP A 37 0.43 -12.33 -2.26
C ASP A 37 0.74 -11.69 -3.60
N PRO A 38 1.41 -10.51 -3.63
CA PRO A 38 1.81 -9.88 -4.89
C PRO A 38 2.82 -10.70 -5.70
N ALA A 39 3.59 -11.57 -5.05
CA ALA A 39 4.58 -12.39 -5.74
C ALA A 39 3.96 -13.51 -6.58
N SER A 40 2.78 -14.00 -6.19
CA SER A 40 2.09 -15.09 -6.88
C SER A 40 0.75 -14.67 -7.48
N GLY A 41 0.18 -13.57 -7.01
CA GLY A 41 -1.18 -13.14 -7.37
C GLY A 41 -2.27 -13.94 -6.67
N GLU A 42 -1.92 -14.77 -5.71
CA GLU A 42 -2.89 -15.59 -4.99
C GLU A 42 -3.54 -14.81 -3.85
N VAL A 43 -4.82 -15.07 -3.64
CA VAL A 43 -5.61 -14.46 -2.57
C VAL A 43 -6.32 -15.58 -1.81
N ALA A 44 -5.99 -15.70 -0.52
CA ALA A 44 -6.63 -16.70 0.33
C ALA A 44 -8.08 -16.30 0.63
N PRO A 45 -8.99 -17.29 0.78
CA PRO A 45 -10.36 -16.99 1.20
C PRO A 45 -10.36 -16.33 2.59
N THR A 46 -11.28 -15.39 2.81
CA THR A 46 -11.39 -14.72 4.11
C THR A 46 -11.66 -15.70 5.25
N ALA A 47 -12.33 -16.79 4.96
CA ALA A 47 -12.60 -17.83 5.96
C ALA A 47 -11.33 -18.47 6.53
N SER A 48 -10.21 -18.42 5.80
CA SER A 48 -8.93 -18.97 6.26
C SER A 48 -8.16 -18.00 7.16
N LEU A 49 -8.60 -16.74 7.27
CA LEU A 49 -7.93 -15.69 8.03
C LEU A 49 -8.41 -15.69 9.50
N LYS A 50 -8.20 -16.79 10.18
CA LYS A 50 -8.70 -16.99 11.54
C LYS A 50 -7.95 -16.19 12.60
N HIS A 51 -6.79 -15.67 12.25
CA HIS A 51 -5.95 -14.88 13.15
C HIS A 51 -6.36 -13.41 13.22
N LEU A 52 -7.29 -12.98 12.39
CA LEU A 52 -7.72 -11.57 12.33
C LEU A 52 -8.87 -11.30 13.28
N ASP A 53 -8.81 -10.12 13.95
CA ASP A 53 -9.95 -9.59 14.69
C ASP A 53 -10.99 -9.02 13.71
N ASP A 54 -12.13 -8.58 14.26
CA ASP A 54 -13.24 -8.10 13.43
C ASP A 54 -12.85 -6.90 12.57
N ALA A 55 -12.09 -5.95 13.13
CA ALA A 55 -11.67 -4.76 12.41
C ALA A 55 -10.75 -5.09 11.23
N ARG A 56 -9.81 -6.01 11.43
CA ARG A 56 -8.89 -6.44 10.38
C ARG A 56 -9.60 -7.29 9.33
N LEU A 57 -10.59 -8.05 9.75
CA LEU A 57 -11.39 -8.83 8.81
C LEU A 57 -12.17 -7.92 7.86
N VAL A 58 -12.73 -6.83 8.38
CA VAL A 58 -13.37 -5.79 7.55
C VAL A 58 -12.36 -5.22 6.55
N THR A 59 -11.15 -4.92 7.01
CA THR A 59 -10.06 -4.43 6.14
C THR A 59 -9.74 -5.45 5.05
N ALA A 60 -9.69 -6.74 5.40
CA ALA A 60 -9.44 -7.81 4.42
C ALA A 60 -10.50 -7.83 3.32
N HIS A 61 -11.77 -7.65 3.69
CA HIS A 61 -12.86 -7.56 2.72
C HIS A 61 -12.74 -6.33 1.82
N ILE A 62 -12.41 -5.18 2.39
CA ILE A 62 -12.23 -3.94 1.64
C ILE A 62 -11.07 -4.08 0.63
N LEU A 63 -9.96 -4.68 1.05
CA LEU A 63 -8.81 -4.89 0.16
C LEU A 63 -9.19 -5.78 -1.02
N ARG A 64 -10.00 -6.80 -0.80
CA ARG A 64 -10.48 -7.68 -1.87
C ARG A 64 -11.43 -6.97 -2.83
N GLU A 65 -12.28 -6.11 -2.31
CA GLU A 65 -13.15 -5.28 -3.15
C GLU A 65 -12.34 -4.31 -4.02
N ILE A 66 -11.30 -3.69 -3.47
CA ILE A 66 -10.40 -2.82 -4.22
C ILE A 66 -9.70 -3.62 -5.33
N MET A 67 -9.22 -4.82 -5.01
CA MET A 67 -8.60 -5.70 -6.00
C MET A 67 -9.55 -6.04 -7.14
N GLU A 68 -10.78 -6.42 -6.82
CA GLU A 68 -11.80 -6.72 -7.82
C GLU A 68 -12.08 -5.52 -8.72
N HIS A 69 -12.17 -4.34 -8.12
CA HIS A 69 -12.40 -3.10 -8.87
C HIS A 69 -11.27 -2.83 -9.88
N TYR A 70 -10.02 -2.99 -9.46
CA TYR A 70 -8.89 -2.79 -10.34
C TYR A 70 -8.79 -3.86 -11.42
N LEU A 71 -9.07 -5.12 -11.06
CA LEU A 71 -9.07 -6.22 -12.02
C LEU A 71 -10.15 -6.06 -13.09
N ALA A 72 -11.29 -5.50 -12.72
CA ALA A 72 -12.37 -5.26 -13.66
C ALA A 72 -11.97 -4.31 -14.81
N ALA A 73 -11.01 -3.43 -14.55
CA ALA A 73 -10.48 -2.50 -15.55
C ALA A 73 -9.41 -3.13 -16.44
N GLU A 74 -8.90 -4.31 -16.10
CA GLU A 74 -7.86 -4.97 -16.87
C GLU A 74 -8.44 -5.76 -18.04
N ALA A 75 -7.75 -5.72 -19.19
CA ALA A 75 -8.15 -6.46 -20.38
C ALA A 75 -8.09 -7.97 -20.16
N LYS A 76 -7.07 -8.43 -19.44
CA LYS A 76 -6.88 -9.83 -19.06
C LYS A 76 -6.83 -9.94 -17.55
N LYS A 77 -7.49 -10.97 -17.01
CA LYS A 77 -7.52 -11.20 -15.56
C LYS A 77 -6.68 -12.40 -15.19
N ASP A 78 -5.47 -12.47 -15.74
CA ASP A 78 -4.54 -13.56 -15.54
C ASP A 78 -3.68 -13.31 -14.27
N LYS A 79 -2.74 -14.22 -14.02
CA LYS A 79 -1.85 -14.14 -12.87
C LYS A 79 -1.02 -12.84 -12.89
N ALA A 80 -0.52 -12.43 -14.04
CA ALA A 80 0.28 -11.21 -14.18
C ALA A 80 -0.54 -9.98 -13.81
N ALA A 81 -1.79 -9.91 -14.24
CA ALA A 81 -2.69 -8.82 -13.89
C ALA A 81 -2.96 -8.77 -12.38
N ARG A 82 -3.19 -9.93 -11.76
CA ARG A 82 -3.40 -10.00 -10.31
C ARG A 82 -2.18 -9.55 -9.53
N MET A 83 -0.98 -9.98 -9.95
CA MET A 83 0.27 -9.54 -9.33
C MET A 83 0.44 -8.04 -9.42
N ALA A 84 0.22 -7.46 -10.61
CA ALA A 84 0.34 -6.03 -10.83
C ALA A 84 -0.65 -5.22 -10.00
N VAL A 85 -1.89 -5.69 -9.88
CA VAL A 85 -2.92 -5.05 -9.06
C VAL A 85 -2.54 -5.06 -7.59
N LEU A 86 -2.04 -6.18 -7.07
CA LEU A 86 -1.63 -6.28 -5.67
C LEU A 86 -0.43 -5.38 -5.37
N GLU A 87 0.54 -5.30 -6.28
CA GLU A 87 1.66 -4.36 -6.14
C GLU A 87 1.17 -2.91 -6.12
N ARG A 88 0.20 -2.59 -6.97
CA ARG A 88 -0.41 -1.26 -7.01
C ARG A 88 -1.08 -0.92 -5.68
N ILE A 89 -1.81 -1.85 -5.10
CA ILE A 89 -2.47 -1.65 -3.81
C ILE A 89 -1.42 -1.33 -2.73
N ALA A 90 -0.32 -2.09 -2.68
CA ALA A 90 0.75 -1.84 -1.73
C ALA A 90 1.35 -0.44 -1.90
N ARG A 91 1.62 -0.03 -3.14
CA ARG A 91 2.17 1.31 -3.42
C ARG A 91 1.21 2.42 -3.03
N GLU A 92 -0.07 2.25 -3.31
CA GLU A 92 -1.08 3.26 -2.98
C GLU A 92 -1.26 3.41 -1.47
N GLN A 93 -1.19 2.33 -0.72
CA GLN A 93 -1.25 2.40 0.74
C GLN A 93 -0.03 3.11 1.30
N ALA A 94 1.16 2.83 0.77
CA ALA A 94 2.38 3.52 1.18
C ALA A 94 2.28 5.03 0.91
N PHE A 95 1.77 5.40 -0.26
CA PHE A 95 1.57 6.80 -0.63
C PHE A 95 0.57 7.49 0.28
N THR A 96 -0.53 6.82 0.61
CA THR A 96 -1.56 7.34 1.51
C THR A 96 -1.00 7.62 2.90
N VAL A 97 -0.22 6.69 3.45
CA VAL A 97 0.40 6.86 4.77
C VAL A 97 1.39 8.03 4.74
N LEU A 98 2.21 8.12 3.70
CA LEU A 98 3.18 9.21 3.57
C LEU A 98 2.47 10.57 3.53
N ASN A 99 1.37 10.67 2.78
CA ASN A 99 0.59 11.91 2.71
C ASN A 99 -0.04 12.25 4.06
N ARG A 100 -0.52 11.27 4.80
CA ARG A 100 -1.07 11.50 6.15
C ARG A 100 -0.02 12.01 7.12
N LEU A 101 1.17 11.43 7.08
CA LEU A 101 2.28 11.89 7.91
C LEU A 101 2.68 13.31 7.59
N ALA A 102 2.73 13.66 6.32
CA ALA A 102 3.02 15.03 5.89
C ALA A 102 1.95 16.00 6.36
N ALA A 103 0.68 15.63 6.24
CA ALA A 103 -0.44 16.46 6.69
C ALA A 103 -0.42 16.68 8.22
N LEU A 104 -0.14 15.64 8.99
CA LEU A 104 -0.02 15.73 10.45
C LEU A 104 1.13 16.66 10.85
N ARG A 105 2.24 16.58 10.15
CA ARG A 105 3.39 17.44 10.42
C ARG A 105 3.07 18.90 10.14
N MET A 106 2.32 19.16 9.09
CA MET A 106 1.88 20.52 8.77
C MET A 106 0.85 21.04 9.77
N SER A 107 -0.04 20.18 10.27
CA SER A 107 -1.05 20.55 11.25
C SER A 107 -0.47 20.90 12.62
N LYS A 108 0.71 20.41 12.95
CA LYS A 108 1.35 20.62 14.24
C LYS A 108 2.27 21.83 14.27
N ARG A 109 2.17 22.71 13.31
CA ARG A 109 2.95 23.94 13.31
C ARG A 109 2.64 24.76 14.55
N PRO A 110 3.67 25.20 15.28
CA PRO A 110 3.44 26.22 16.32
C PRO A 110 3.05 27.53 15.65
N ASP A 111 2.10 28.16 16.19
CA ASP A 111 1.64 29.47 15.71
C ASP A 111 2.57 30.57 16.17
#